data_3a96febb66beb0fbd68494ef343669b9
#
_entry.id   3a96febb66beb0fbd68494ef343669b9
#
_cell.length_a   1.000
_cell.length_b   1.000
_cell.length_c   1.000
_cell.angle_alpha   90.00
_cell.angle_beta   90.00
_cell.angle_gamma   90.00
#
_symmetry.space_group_name_H-M   'P 1'
#
loop_
_entity.id
_entity.type
_entity.pdbx_description
1 polymer ?
#
loop_
_entity_poly.entity_id
_entity_poly.type
_entity_poly.pdbx_seq_one_letter_code
_entity_poly.pdbx_strand_id
1 'polypeptide(L)'
;MNSGEGDRMSRKIPLVYSCSGCSSAAQMANQIAVWLDRNGAAEMSCIAGVGGGVTALVKTAQSGRAILALDGCALACVSACLARAGVTADKHMLLSEYGVKKRRHVGFDEVLAAEVYVRQALPAALGLAGRDH
;
A
#
# COMPACT_ATOMS: atom_id res chain seq x y z
N MET A 1 -11.19 -14.09 17.05
CA MET A 1 -11.29 -12.64 17.03
C MET A 1 -12.73 -12.23 16.77
N ASN A 2 -13.19 -11.26 17.48
CA ASN A 2 -14.54 -10.75 17.34
C ASN A 2 -14.62 -9.92 16.05
N SER A 3 -15.56 -10.25 15.17
CA SER A 3 -15.69 -9.58 13.88
C SER A 3 -16.04 -8.09 14.01
N GLY A 4 -16.86 -7.71 15.00
CA GLY A 4 -17.21 -6.32 15.22
C GLY A 4 -16.04 -5.47 15.64
N GLU A 5 -15.13 -6.03 16.43
CA GLU A 5 -13.91 -5.35 16.83
C GLU A 5 -12.96 -5.18 15.65
N GLY A 6 -12.82 -6.22 14.83
CA GLY A 6 -12.02 -6.14 13.61
C GLY A 6 -12.55 -5.08 12.66
N ASP A 7 -13.87 -5.00 12.49
CA ASP A 7 -14.50 -4.00 11.63
C ASP A 7 -14.24 -2.57 12.11
N ARG A 8 -14.29 -2.35 13.42
CA ARG A 8 -14.00 -1.03 13.98
C ARG A 8 -12.56 -0.62 13.74
N MET A 9 -11.63 -1.56 13.90
CA MET A 9 -10.21 -1.29 13.63
C MET A 9 -10.00 -0.99 12.15
N SER A 10 -10.57 -1.79 11.26
CA SER A 10 -10.43 -1.59 9.81
C SER A 10 -10.95 -0.24 9.34
N ARG A 11 -12.01 0.28 9.96
CA ARG A 11 -12.54 1.58 9.60
C ARG A 11 -11.67 2.75 10.04
N LYS A 12 -10.79 2.54 11.02
CA LYS A 12 -9.93 3.61 11.55
C LYS A 12 -8.59 3.69 10.87
N ILE A 13 -8.12 2.60 10.28
CA ILE A 13 -6.83 2.56 9.61
C ILE A 13 -7.03 2.65 8.10
N PRO A 14 -6.03 3.20 7.37
CA PRO A 14 -6.16 3.29 5.93
C PRO A 14 -6.00 1.93 5.26
N LEU A 15 -6.48 1.85 4.03
CA LEU A 15 -6.09 0.77 3.14
C LEU A 15 -4.68 1.03 2.64
N VAL A 16 -3.89 -0.01 2.45
CA VAL A 16 -2.61 0.11 1.76
C VAL A 16 -2.58 -0.83 0.55
N TYR A 17 -2.08 -0.32 -0.54
CA TYR A 17 -1.85 -1.07 -1.76
C TYR A 17 -0.38 -0.96 -2.14
N SER A 18 0.18 -2.04 -2.64
CA SER A 18 1.56 -2.02 -3.12
C SER A 18 1.63 -2.64 -4.50
N CYS A 19 2.61 -2.21 -5.29
CA CYS A 19 2.97 -2.95 -6.47
C CYS A 19 3.66 -4.26 -6.08
N SER A 20 3.80 -5.14 -7.03
CA SER A 20 4.51 -6.40 -6.85
C SER A 20 5.18 -6.76 -8.17
N GLY A 21 5.92 -7.82 -8.16
CA GLY A 21 6.66 -8.24 -9.34
C GLY A 21 8.08 -8.62 -8.97
N CYS A 22 8.91 -8.89 -9.96
CA CYS A 22 10.23 -9.47 -9.73
C CYS A 22 11.31 -8.44 -9.38
N SER A 23 11.08 -7.15 -9.58
CA SER A 23 12.12 -6.15 -9.27
C SER A 23 12.29 -5.99 -7.75
N SER A 24 13.50 -5.63 -7.34
CA SER A 24 13.79 -5.38 -5.93
C SER A 24 12.90 -4.27 -5.35
N ALA A 25 12.64 -3.23 -6.12
CA ALA A 25 11.80 -2.13 -5.67
C ALA A 25 10.34 -2.57 -5.46
N ALA A 26 9.80 -3.41 -6.34
CA ALA A 26 8.45 -3.94 -6.19
C ALA A 26 8.35 -4.85 -4.97
N GLN A 27 9.35 -5.70 -4.76
CA GLN A 27 9.37 -6.58 -3.60
C GLN A 27 9.48 -5.79 -2.30
N MET A 28 10.25 -4.71 -2.29
CA MET A 28 10.34 -3.83 -1.13
C MET A 28 9.00 -3.15 -0.84
N ALA A 29 8.32 -2.65 -1.87
CA ALA A 29 7.01 -2.03 -1.69
C ALA A 29 6.02 -3.01 -1.07
N ASN A 30 6.00 -4.24 -1.57
CA ASN A 30 5.14 -5.29 -1.03
C ASN A 30 5.48 -5.59 0.43
N GLN A 31 6.77 -5.71 0.75
CA GLN A 31 7.19 -6.00 2.13
C GLN A 31 6.77 -4.89 3.09
N ILE A 32 6.92 -3.64 2.68
CA ILE A 32 6.52 -2.50 3.50
C ILE A 32 5.01 -2.53 3.76
N ALA A 33 4.22 -2.81 2.73
CA ALA A 33 2.76 -2.94 2.90
C ALA A 33 2.40 -4.07 3.86
N VAL A 34 3.09 -5.21 3.75
CA VAL A 34 2.87 -6.35 4.66
C VAL A 34 3.20 -5.96 6.11
N TRP A 35 4.30 -5.24 6.33
CA TRP A 35 4.65 -4.77 7.67
C TRP A 35 3.58 -3.83 8.23
N LEU A 36 3.08 -2.90 7.41
CA LEU A 36 2.01 -1.99 7.86
C LEU A 36 0.76 -2.77 8.27
N ASP A 37 0.40 -3.78 7.49
CA ASP A 37 -0.77 -4.62 7.77
C ASP A 37 -0.57 -5.42 9.07
N ARG A 38 0.55 -6.09 9.21
CA ARG A 38 0.81 -6.95 10.37
C ARG A 38 1.00 -6.16 11.66
N ASN A 39 1.45 -4.92 11.56
CA ASN A 39 1.60 -4.03 12.71
C ASN A 39 0.34 -3.20 12.99
N GLY A 40 -0.72 -3.41 12.24
CA GLY A 40 -1.99 -2.73 12.49
C GLY A 40 -2.04 -1.26 12.10
N ALA A 41 -1.05 -0.78 11.35
CA ALA A 41 -1.01 0.62 10.91
C ALA A 41 -1.84 0.88 9.66
N ALA A 42 -2.07 -0.14 8.85
CA ALA A 42 -2.91 -0.09 7.65
C ALA A 42 -3.44 -1.49 7.36
N GLU A 43 -4.49 -1.57 6.57
CA GLU A 43 -5.02 -2.85 6.11
C GLU A 43 -4.65 -3.04 4.64
N MET A 44 -3.88 -4.10 4.35
CA MET A 44 -3.48 -4.37 2.98
C MET A 44 -4.61 -5.02 2.20
N SER A 45 -4.92 -4.47 1.03
CA SER A 45 -5.85 -5.06 0.09
C SER A 45 -5.11 -5.42 -1.19
N CYS A 46 -5.77 -6.12 -2.09
CA CYS A 46 -5.14 -6.73 -3.25
C CYS A 46 -5.24 -5.82 -4.48
N ILE A 47 -4.12 -5.22 -4.87
CA ILE A 47 -4.11 -4.33 -6.04
C ILE A 47 -4.34 -5.12 -7.34
N ALA A 48 -3.89 -6.36 -7.42
CA ALA A 48 -4.13 -7.17 -8.61
C ALA A 48 -5.63 -7.39 -8.85
N GLY A 49 -6.39 -7.57 -7.78
CA GLY A 49 -7.84 -7.70 -7.87
C GLY A 49 -8.51 -6.41 -8.32
N VAL A 50 -8.01 -5.27 -7.85
CA VAL A 50 -8.53 -3.96 -8.29
C VAL A 50 -8.25 -3.77 -9.77
N GLY A 51 -7.01 -3.97 -10.19
CA GLY A 51 -6.62 -3.82 -11.59
C GLY A 51 -7.31 -4.82 -12.52
N GLY A 52 -7.61 -6.00 -12.01
CA GLY A 52 -8.30 -7.05 -12.75
C GLY A 52 -9.83 -6.94 -12.74
N GLY A 53 -10.39 -5.98 -12.02
CA GLY A 53 -11.83 -5.78 -11.99
C GLY A 53 -12.61 -6.77 -11.13
N VAL A 54 -11.96 -7.36 -10.11
CA VAL A 54 -12.65 -8.26 -9.19
C VAL A 54 -13.62 -7.45 -8.33
N THR A 55 -14.90 -7.70 -8.50
CA THR A 55 -15.97 -6.84 -7.96
C THR A 55 -15.81 -6.49 -6.48
N ALA A 56 -15.58 -7.48 -5.63
CA ALA A 56 -15.44 -7.24 -4.19
C ALA A 56 -14.25 -6.34 -3.87
N LEU A 57 -13.14 -6.51 -4.58
CA LEU A 57 -11.93 -5.73 -4.33
C LEU A 57 -12.03 -4.32 -4.89
N VAL A 58 -12.71 -4.15 -6.02
CA VAL A 58 -13.01 -2.82 -6.56
C VAL A 58 -13.92 -2.05 -5.60
N LYS A 59 -14.93 -2.71 -5.05
CA LYS A 59 -15.82 -2.07 -4.06
C LYS A 59 -15.07 -1.64 -2.82
N THR A 60 -14.13 -2.44 -2.34
CA THR A 60 -13.31 -2.07 -1.19
C THR A 60 -12.51 -0.80 -1.50
N ALA A 61 -11.88 -0.73 -2.66
CA ALA A 61 -11.13 0.46 -3.07
C ALA A 61 -12.03 1.70 -3.17
N GLN A 62 -13.28 1.51 -3.56
CA GLN A 62 -14.25 2.60 -3.73
C GLN A 62 -15.00 2.95 -2.44
N SER A 63 -14.66 2.33 -1.32
CA SER A 63 -15.43 2.43 -0.07
C SER A 63 -15.32 3.78 0.65
N GLY A 64 -14.46 4.67 0.20
CA GLY A 64 -14.24 5.95 0.86
C GLY A 64 -13.20 5.93 1.97
N ARG A 65 -12.62 4.77 2.25
CA ARG A 65 -11.51 4.70 3.22
C ARG A 65 -10.29 5.39 2.66
N ALA A 66 -9.49 6.00 3.53
CA ALA A 66 -8.22 6.59 3.14
C ALA A 66 -7.30 5.51 2.53
N ILE A 67 -6.54 5.87 1.52
CA ILE A 67 -5.68 4.94 0.78
C ILE A 67 -4.25 5.44 0.74
N LEU A 68 -3.33 4.57 1.15
CA LEU A 68 -1.90 4.74 0.96
C LEU A 68 -1.45 3.82 -0.17
N ALA A 69 -0.86 4.39 -1.21
CA ALA A 69 -0.36 3.62 -2.36
C ALA A 69 1.17 3.62 -2.36
N LEU A 70 1.77 2.44 -2.46
CA LEU A 70 3.22 2.25 -2.46
C LEU A 70 3.65 1.69 -3.82
N ASP A 71 4.33 2.50 -4.61
CA ASP A 71 4.92 2.07 -5.87
C ASP A 71 6.44 2.05 -5.76
N GLY A 72 7.06 1.02 -6.31
CA GLY A 72 8.51 0.88 -6.28
C GLY A 72 9.21 1.85 -7.21
N CYS A 73 8.61 2.13 -8.36
CA CYS A 73 9.24 2.98 -9.38
C CYS A 73 8.21 3.84 -10.11
N ALA A 74 8.71 4.70 -10.99
CA ALA A 74 7.91 5.71 -11.70
C ALA A 74 6.85 5.13 -12.65
N LEU A 75 6.86 3.82 -12.92
CA LEU A 75 5.77 3.20 -13.67
C LEU A 75 4.44 3.33 -12.93
N ALA A 76 4.49 3.44 -11.61
CA ALA A 76 3.33 3.73 -10.76
C ALA A 76 2.14 2.80 -11.04
N CYS A 77 2.41 1.49 -11.02
CA CYS A 77 1.41 0.47 -11.33
C CYS A 77 0.20 0.51 -10.39
N VAL A 78 0.41 0.82 -9.11
CA VAL A 78 -0.68 0.91 -8.14
C VAL A 78 -1.60 2.06 -8.52
N SER A 79 -1.05 3.23 -8.80
CA SER A 79 -1.83 4.39 -9.21
C SER A 79 -2.65 4.09 -10.47
N ALA A 80 -2.05 3.40 -11.43
CA ALA A 80 -2.73 3.02 -12.67
C ALA A 80 -3.90 2.08 -12.40
N CYS A 81 -3.71 1.08 -11.54
CA CYS A 81 -4.78 0.14 -11.17
C CYS A 81 -5.93 0.85 -10.45
N LEU A 82 -5.61 1.73 -9.50
CA LEU A 82 -6.62 2.48 -8.78
C LEU A 82 -7.40 3.40 -9.73
N ALA A 83 -6.70 4.05 -10.66
CA ALA A 83 -7.33 4.93 -11.64
C ALA A 83 -8.38 4.19 -12.48
N ARG A 84 -8.13 2.94 -12.84
CA ARG A 84 -9.11 2.12 -13.58
C ARG A 84 -10.38 1.90 -12.78
N ALA A 85 -10.29 1.89 -11.46
CA ALA A 85 -11.46 1.76 -10.59
C ALA A 85 -12.07 3.13 -10.24
N GLY A 86 -11.57 4.22 -10.82
CA GLY A 86 -12.03 5.56 -10.52
C GLY A 86 -11.59 6.07 -9.17
N VAL A 87 -10.48 5.56 -8.64
CA VAL A 87 -10.01 5.87 -7.29
C VAL A 87 -8.63 6.53 -7.35
N THR A 88 -8.44 7.52 -6.50
CA THR A 88 -7.13 8.18 -6.33
C THR A 88 -6.67 7.96 -4.89
N ALA A 89 -5.40 7.60 -4.72
CA ALA A 89 -4.85 7.44 -3.38
C ALA A 89 -4.78 8.77 -2.64
N ASP A 90 -4.99 8.74 -1.33
CA ASP A 90 -4.84 9.94 -0.49
C ASP A 90 -3.37 10.29 -0.30
N LYS A 91 -2.50 9.28 -0.29
CA LYS A 91 -1.06 9.45 -0.26
C LYS A 91 -0.43 8.43 -1.19
N HIS A 92 0.39 8.91 -2.12
CA HIS A 92 1.13 8.07 -3.05
C HIS A 92 2.62 8.21 -2.78
N MET A 93 3.29 7.08 -2.54
CA MET A 93 4.73 7.05 -2.28
C MET A 93 5.41 6.29 -3.41
N LEU A 94 6.40 6.94 -4.02
CA LEU A 94 7.30 6.29 -4.98
C LEU A 94 8.60 5.99 -4.25
N LEU A 95 8.93 4.71 -4.08
CA LEU A 95 10.13 4.34 -3.33
C LEU A 95 11.41 4.85 -3.99
N SER A 96 11.39 5.02 -5.31
CA SER A 96 12.53 5.60 -6.02
C SER A 96 12.90 7.00 -5.52
N GLU A 97 11.95 7.73 -4.94
CA GLU A 97 12.19 9.05 -4.37
C GLU A 97 12.88 9.00 -3.00
N TYR A 98 12.97 7.80 -2.41
CA TYR A 98 13.58 7.58 -1.10
C TYR A 98 14.88 6.78 -1.19
N GLY A 99 15.52 6.82 -2.36
CA GLY A 99 16.82 6.18 -2.56
C GLY A 99 16.75 4.71 -2.95
N VAL A 100 15.56 4.19 -3.22
CA VAL A 100 15.39 2.79 -3.61
C VAL A 100 15.66 2.64 -5.11
N LYS A 101 16.61 1.79 -5.46
CA LYS A 101 16.94 1.51 -6.85
C LYS A 101 16.25 0.24 -7.31
N LYS A 102 15.65 0.30 -8.49
CA LYS A 102 15.00 -0.86 -9.10
C LYS A 102 16.05 -1.75 -9.74
N ARG A 103 16.15 -2.99 -9.27
CA ARG A 103 17.08 -3.98 -9.80
C ARG A 103 16.35 -5.27 -10.13
N ARG A 104 16.81 -5.96 -11.17
CA ARG A 104 16.25 -7.25 -11.57
C ARG A 104 17.09 -8.38 -11.00
N HIS A 105 16.42 -9.51 -10.71
CA HIS A 105 17.06 -10.79 -10.34
C HIS A 105 17.81 -10.75 -9.01
N VAL A 106 17.56 -9.75 -8.17
CA VAL A 106 18.16 -9.65 -6.83
C VAL A 106 17.11 -9.24 -5.83
N GLY A 107 17.34 -9.55 -4.57
CA GLY A 107 16.47 -9.12 -3.49
C GLY A 107 16.65 -7.65 -3.18
N PHE A 108 15.77 -7.13 -2.33
CA PHE A 108 15.86 -5.74 -1.89
C PHE A 108 16.78 -5.64 -0.66
N ASP A 109 17.27 -4.42 -0.42
CA ASP A 109 18.07 -4.09 0.75
C ASP A 109 17.15 -4.00 1.96
N GLU A 110 17.29 -4.95 2.90
CA GLU A 110 16.42 -5.04 4.07
C GLU A 110 16.61 -3.89 5.04
N VAL A 111 17.84 -3.36 5.15
CA VAL A 111 18.11 -2.21 6.02
C VAL A 111 17.42 -0.98 5.47
N LEU A 112 17.53 -0.73 4.18
CA LEU A 112 16.86 0.38 3.52
C LEU A 112 15.34 0.24 3.62
N ALA A 113 14.81 -0.97 3.45
CA ALA A 113 13.38 -1.22 3.61
C ALA A 113 12.89 -0.84 5.00
N ALA A 114 13.64 -1.23 6.03
CA ALA A 114 13.29 -0.88 7.41
C ALA A 114 13.34 0.64 7.64
N GLU A 115 14.33 1.33 7.08
CA GLU A 115 14.41 2.78 7.18
C GLU A 115 13.24 3.47 6.50
N VAL A 116 12.91 3.06 5.29
CA VAL A 116 11.77 3.62 4.55
C VAL A 116 10.47 3.35 5.29
N TYR A 117 10.33 2.14 5.85
CA TYR A 117 9.17 1.81 6.65
C TYR A 117 9.02 2.74 7.84
N VAL A 118 10.06 2.84 8.67
CA VAL A 118 9.99 3.59 9.93
C VAL A 118 9.89 5.10 9.68
N ARG A 119 10.65 5.61 8.73
CA ARG A 119 10.75 7.06 8.51
C ARG A 119 9.71 7.63 7.58
N GLN A 120 9.18 6.82 6.66
CA GLN A 120 8.30 7.32 5.61
C GLN A 120 6.92 6.65 5.63
N ALA A 121 6.88 5.32 5.51
CA ALA A 121 5.62 4.61 5.31
C ALA A 121 4.76 4.59 6.58
N LEU A 122 5.36 4.28 7.72
CA LEU A 122 4.62 4.23 8.98
C LEU A 122 4.05 5.60 9.36
N PRO A 123 4.82 6.71 9.33
CA PRO A 123 4.24 8.03 9.57
C PRO A 123 3.14 8.40 8.58
N ALA A 124 3.27 8.03 7.31
CA ALA A 124 2.24 8.29 6.31
C ALA A 124 0.93 7.56 6.65
N ALA A 125 1.03 6.29 7.02
CA ALA A 125 -0.15 5.51 7.40
C ALA A 125 -0.82 6.09 8.66
N LEU A 126 -0.01 6.45 9.66
CA LEU A 126 -0.53 7.03 10.89
C LEU A 126 -1.20 8.39 10.62
N GLY A 127 -0.67 9.16 9.68
CA GLY A 127 -1.26 10.43 9.29
C GLY A 127 -2.59 10.29 8.57
N LEU A 128 -2.87 9.14 7.97
CA LEU A 128 -4.15 8.86 7.32
C LEU A 128 -5.16 8.19 8.25
N ALA A 129 -4.71 7.70 9.41
CA ALA A 129 -5.58 7.00 10.35
C ALA A 129 -6.68 7.93 10.84
N GLY A 130 -7.89 7.38 10.93
CA GLY A 130 -9.06 8.14 11.36
C GLY A 130 -9.72 8.98 10.28
N ARG A 131 -9.14 9.06 9.07
CA ARG A 131 -9.78 9.76 7.95
C ARG A 131 -10.82 8.87 7.30
N ASP A 132 -11.99 9.43 7.13
CA ASP A 132 -13.14 8.75 6.53
C ASP A 132 -13.74 9.69 5.51
N HIS A 133 -13.73 9.27 4.28
CA HIS A 133 -14.22 10.10 3.18
C HIS A 133 -15.64 9.80 2.78
#